data_be3d82f9eb885c59d43bdd7ac5a83345
#
_entry.id   be3d82f9eb885c59d43bdd7ac5a83345
#
_cell.length_a   1.000
_cell.length_b   1.000
_cell.length_c   1.000
_cell.angle_alpha   90.00
_cell.angle_beta   90.00
_cell.angle_gamma   90.00
#
_symmetry.space_group_name_H-M   'P 1'
#
loop_
_entity.id
_entity.type
_entity.pdbx_description
1 polymer ?
#
loop_
_entity_poly.entity_id
_entity_poly.type
_entity_poly.pdbx_seq_one_letter_code
_entity_poly.pdbx_strand_id
1 'polypeptide(L)'
;MIVSKYGFFDVSPLTEFFKADVSRVASSVVSGVGFLGAGIIFERNRSVTGLTTAAGIWTTAGIGMAMGAGMYLIAVAGTMILITAQSLLHNEHIIGGGLMFLVLRIDGRNGTVSQTVQQIQALGGELVDLTVTQKKNDIIRVEMRIKPGKNVDQLTIIGELETLPWVLEVNE
;
A
#
# COMPACT_ATOMS: atom_id res chain seq x y z
N MET A 1 13.28 11.38 22.57
CA MET A 1 14.70 11.27 22.96
C MET A 1 15.13 12.32 23.97
N ILE A 2 14.80 13.61 23.84
CA ILE A 2 15.14 14.64 24.83
C ILE A 2 14.60 14.26 26.22
N VAL A 3 13.31 13.87 26.32
CA VAL A 3 12.69 13.39 27.57
C VAL A 3 13.42 12.16 28.11
N SER A 4 13.81 11.22 27.26
CA SER A 4 14.54 10.01 27.68
C SER A 4 15.93 10.33 28.23
N LYS A 5 16.60 11.35 27.67
CA LYS A 5 17.97 11.73 28.06
C LYS A 5 18.02 12.67 29.27
N TYR A 6 17.07 13.59 29.37
CA TYR A 6 17.12 14.68 30.35
C TYR A 6 15.95 14.70 31.33
N GLY A 7 14.82 14.08 30.99
CA GLY A 7 13.59 14.16 31.81
C GLY A 7 13.69 13.48 33.19
N PHE A 8 14.70 12.66 33.40
CA PHE A 8 14.93 11.94 34.68
C PHE A 8 16.24 12.35 35.32
N PHE A 9 16.84 13.45 34.88
CA PHE A 9 18.17 13.86 35.39
C PHE A 9 18.14 14.23 36.87
N ASP A 10 17.06 14.84 37.36
CA ASP A 10 16.90 15.26 38.74
C ASP A 10 16.73 14.10 39.72
N VAL A 11 16.36 12.92 39.23
CA VAL A 11 16.15 11.71 40.07
C VAL A 11 17.42 10.87 40.17
N SER A 12 18.32 10.99 39.17
CA SER A 12 19.54 10.19 39.10
C SER A 12 20.58 10.45 40.20
N PRO A 13 20.74 11.68 40.72
CA PRO A 13 21.73 11.94 41.78
C PRO A 13 21.32 11.49 43.20
N LEU A 14 20.04 11.17 43.41
CA LEU A 14 19.50 10.93 44.77
C LEU A 14 19.67 9.50 45.24
N THR A 15 20.03 8.54 44.39
CA THR A 15 20.25 7.16 44.78
C THR A 15 21.26 6.47 43.84
N GLU A 16 22.38 5.99 44.41
CA GLU A 16 23.38 5.16 43.68
C GLU A 16 22.80 3.87 43.07
N PHE A 17 21.56 3.54 43.41
CA PHE A 17 20.85 2.34 42.94
C PHE A 17 19.93 2.55 41.76
N PHE A 18 19.63 3.81 41.37
CA PHE A 18 18.72 4.07 40.25
C PHE A 18 19.48 4.36 38.95
N LYS A 19 19.72 3.33 38.13
CA LYS A 19 20.15 3.50 36.76
C LYS A 19 18.90 3.73 35.89
N ALA A 20 18.61 4.99 35.56
CA ALA A 20 17.55 5.32 34.60
C ALA A 20 17.93 4.77 33.23
N ASP A 21 17.10 3.87 32.70
CA ASP A 21 17.28 3.32 31.34
C ASP A 21 16.79 4.34 30.29
N VAL A 22 17.74 5.06 29.70
CA VAL A 22 17.51 6.09 28.69
C VAL A 22 16.85 5.52 27.42
N SER A 23 16.94 4.20 27.18
CA SER A 23 16.38 3.56 25.98
C SER A 23 14.89 3.23 26.10
N ARG A 24 14.37 3.19 27.34
CA ARG A 24 12.99 2.76 27.61
C ARG A 24 11.94 3.63 26.94
N VAL A 25 12.09 4.95 26.98
CA VAL A 25 11.15 5.86 26.32
C VAL A 25 11.20 5.70 24.80
N ALA A 26 12.40 5.56 24.23
CA ALA A 26 12.57 5.31 22.80
C ALA A 26 11.90 4.00 22.36
N SER A 27 12.11 2.93 23.12
CA SER A 27 11.47 1.62 22.88
C SER A 27 9.94 1.72 22.92
N SER A 28 9.38 2.45 23.90
CA SER A 28 7.94 2.66 24.01
C SER A 28 7.38 3.46 22.83
N VAL A 29 8.11 4.46 22.33
CA VAL A 29 7.71 5.23 21.13
C VAL A 29 7.68 4.33 19.91
N VAL A 30 8.71 3.50 19.70
CA VAL A 30 8.77 2.56 18.56
C VAL A 30 7.59 1.58 18.59
N SER A 31 7.30 1.02 19.76
CA SER A 31 6.16 0.11 19.93
C SER A 31 4.82 0.80 19.68
N GLY A 32 4.63 2.01 20.21
CA GLY A 32 3.40 2.79 20.04
C GLY A 32 3.16 3.19 18.59
N VAL A 33 4.20 3.63 17.89
CA VAL A 33 4.10 3.97 16.46
C VAL A 33 3.87 2.72 15.62
N GLY A 34 4.44 1.57 16.00
CA GLY A 34 4.15 0.29 15.36
C GLY A 34 2.67 -0.09 15.45
N PHE A 35 2.02 0.15 16.59
CA PHE A 35 0.57 -0.05 16.75
C PHE A 35 -0.24 0.87 15.83
N LEU A 36 0.10 2.15 15.73
CA LEU A 36 -0.55 3.09 14.82
C LEU A 36 -0.36 2.68 13.35
N GLY A 37 0.86 2.27 13.00
CA GLY A 37 1.17 1.77 11.66
C GLY A 37 0.33 0.54 11.30
N ALA A 38 0.18 -0.41 12.21
CA ALA A 38 -0.66 -1.58 12.01
C ALA A 38 -2.13 -1.21 11.79
N GLY A 39 -2.62 -0.17 12.47
CA GLY A 39 -4.00 0.32 12.31
C GLY A 39 -4.30 0.98 10.96
N ILE A 40 -3.30 1.32 10.17
CA ILE A 40 -3.44 1.95 8.84
C ILE A 40 -3.43 0.88 7.73
N ILE A 41 -2.91 -0.31 8.02
CA ILE A 41 -2.83 -1.38 7.03
C ILE A 41 -4.17 -2.11 6.98
N PHE A 42 -4.83 -2.06 5.82
CA PHE A 42 -6.10 -2.74 5.59
C PHE A 42 -5.96 -3.73 4.43
N GLU A 43 -6.52 -4.91 4.63
CA GLU A 43 -6.70 -5.88 3.57
C GLU A 43 -8.16 -5.81 3.08
N ARG A 44 -8.33 -5.52 1.79
CA ARG A 44 -9.62 -5.52 1.12
C ARG A 44 -9.49 -6.20 -0.24
N ASN A 45 -10.35 -7.17 -0.52
CA ASN A 45 -10.40 -7.88 -1.81
C ASN A 45 -9.02 -8.45 -2.24
N ARG A 46 -8.26 -9.06 -1.30
CA ARG A 46 -6.90 -9.56 -1.52
C ARG A 46 -5.86 -8.49 -1.90
N SER A 47 -6.19 -7.23 -1.71
CA SER A 47 -5.26 -6.12 -1.86
C SER A 47 -4.94 -5.52 -0.50
N VAL A 48 -3.65 -5.29 -0.24
CA VAL A 48 -3.18 -4.65 1.01
C VAL A 48 -2.89 -3.19 0.73
N THR A 49 -3.59 -2.30 1.42
CA THR A 49 -3.41 -0.85 1.32
C THR A 49 -2.81 -0.29 2.61
N GLY A 50 -2.21 0.91 2.54
CA GLY A 50 -1.65 1.60 3.70
C GLY A 50 -0.24 1.18 4.11
N LEU A 51 0.39 0.18 3.46
CA LEU A 51 1.71 -0.32 3.83
C LEU A 51 2.80 0.76 3.73
N THR A 52 2.82 1.50 2.62
CA THR A 52 3.78 2.60 2.40
C THR A 52 3.58 3.73 3.40
N THR A 53 2.33 4.06 3.72
CA THR A 53 1.98 5.07 4.71
C THR A 53 2.43 4.66 6.11
N ALA A 54 2.17 3.41 6.51
CA ALA A 54 2.59 2.86 7.79
C ALA A 54 4.12 2.87 7.94
N ALA A 55 4.85 2.44 6.91
CA ALA A 55 6.31 2.50 6.87
C ALA A 55 6.84 3.94 6.97
N GLY A 56 6.19 4.89 6.27
CA GLY A 56 6.52 6.32 6.33
C GLY A 56 6.37 6.90 7.74
N ILE A 57 5.26 6.61 8.41
CA ILE A 57 5.01 7.06 9.79
C ILE A 57 6.06 6.49 10.75
N TRP A 58 6.34 5.19 10.65
CA TRP A 58 7.34 4.53 11.49
C TRP A 58 8.74 5.13 11.30
N THR A 59 9.15 5.34 10.04
CA THR A 59 10.44 5.94 9.70
C THR A 59 10.54 7.38 10.18
N THR A 60 9.46 8.19 10.02
CA THR A 60 9.40 9.58 10.50
C THR A 60 9.57 9.66 12.02
N ALA A 61 8.99 8.73 12.78
CA ALA A 61 9.19 8.64 14.21
C ALA A 61 10.66 8.36 14.56
N GLY A 62 11.33 7.47 13.81
CA GLY A 62 12.76 7.19 13.96
C GLY A 62 13.62 8.44 13.70
N ILE A 63 13.32 9.19 12.64
CA ILE A 63 13.98 10.45 12.30
C ILE A 63 13.78 11.49 13.42
N GLY A 64 12.56 11.61 13.95
CA GLY A 64 12.25 12.50 15.06
C GLY A 64 13.03 12.12 16.33
N MET A 65 13.19 10.83 16.62
CA MET A 65 14.01 10.36 17.73
C MET A 65 15.50 10.69 17.54
N ALA A 66 16.03 10.52 16.33
CA ALA A 66 17.42 10.89 16.00
C ALA A 66 17.64 12.41 16.19
N MET A 67 16.71 13.24 15.72
CA MET A 67 16.73 14.68 15.91
C MET A 67 16.75 15.05 17.39
N GLY A 68 15.84 14.45 18.19
CA GLY A 68 15.76 14.66 19.64
C GLY A 68 16.98 14.12 20.42
N ALA A 69 17.75 13.21 19.86
CA ALA A 69 19.00 12.73 20.43
C ALA A 69 20.21 13.63 20.09
N GLY A 70 20.02 14.68 19.26
CA GLY A 70 21.11 15.52 18.77
C GLY A 70 21.87 14.96 17.59
N MET A 71 21.37 13.87 16.97
CA MET A 71 21.97 13.21 15.81
C MET A 71 21.47 13.84 14.50
N TYR A 72 21.72 15.14 14.34
CA TYR A 72 21.16 15.95 13.27
C TYR A 72 21.54 15.45 11.88
N LEU A 73 22.78 15.03 11.67
CA LEU A 73 23.26 14.53 10.38
C LEU A 73 22.47 13.28 9.94
N ILE A 74 22.24 12.36 10.89
CA ILE A 74 21.48 11.12 10.62
C ILE A 74 20.02 11.47 10.35
N ALA A 75 19.42 12.41 11.09
CA ALA A 75 18.04 12.80 10.90
C ALA A 75 17.84 13.48 9.53
N VAL A 76 18.74 14.38 9.12
CA VAL A 76 18.68 15.02 7.80
C VAL A 76 18.85 13.99 6.68
N ALA A 77 19.86 13.13 6.77
CA ALA A 77 20.09 12.07 5.77
C ALA A 77 18.87 11.13 5.68
N GLY A 78 18.33 10.70 6.81
CA GLY A 78 17.13 9.87 6.85
C GLY A 78 15.90 10.54 6.23
N THR A 79 15.72 11.84 6.45
CA THR A 79 14.65 12.61 5.83
C THR A 79 14.80 12.65 4.30
N MET A 80 15.99 12.91 3.79
CA MET A 80 16.25 12.93 2.35
C MET A 80 15.98 11.57 1.70
N ILE A 81 16.43 10.49 2.35
CA ILE A 81 16.18 9.12 1.87
C ILE A 81 14.68 8.83 1.87
N LEU A 82 13.95 9.18 2.94
CA LEU A 82 12.52 8.94 3.06
C LEU A 82 11.73 9.67 1.96
N ILE A 83 12.00 10.97 1.76
CA ILE A 83 11.33 11.77 0.72
C ILE A 83 11.60 11.17 -0.67
N THR A 84 12.85 10.82 -0.94
CA THR A 84 13.22 10.22 -2.23
C THR A 84 12.52 8.89 -2.44
N ALA A 85 12.52 8.01 -1.44
CA ALA A 85 11.86 6.72 -1.51
C ALA A 85 10.34 6.86 -1.72
N GLN A 86 9.68 7.75 -0.96
CA GLN A 86 8.24 7.99 -1.12
C GLN A 86 7.90 8.60 -2.47
N SER A 87 8.71 9.54 -2.98
CA SER A 87 8.53 10.13 -4.31
C SER A 87 8.65 9.08 -5.42
N LEU A 88 9.63 8.16 -5.31
CA LEU A 88 9.79 7.05 -6.24
C LEU A 88 8.62 6.08 -6.19
N LEU A 89 8.16 5.72 -4.98
CA LEU A 89 7.05 4.81 -4.77
C LEU A 89 5.69 5.41 -5.16
N HIS A 90 5.54 6.73 -5.08
CA HIS A 90 4.31 7.42 -5.49
C HIS A 90 4.23 7.63 -7.00
N ASN A 91 5.34 7.53 -7.71
CA ASN A 91 5.36 7.68 -9.16
C ASN A 91 4.96 6.36 -9.82
N GLU A 92 3.66 6.20 -10.10
CA GLU A 92 3.07 5.01 -10.72
C GLU A 92 3.72 4.63 -12.05
N HIS A 93 4.33 5.60 -12.76
CA HIS A 93 5.06 5.35 -13.99
C HIS A 93 6.38 4.56 -13.79
N ILE A 94 6.97 4.58 -12.58
CA ILE A 94 8.24 3.89 -12.30
C ILE A 94 8.00 2.45 -11.83
N ILE A 95 6.93 2.20 -11.07
CA ILE A 95 6.66 0.87 -10.49
C ILE A 95 5.83 -0.02 -11.43
N GLY A 96 5.50 0.51 -12.62
CA GLY A 96 4.69 -0.20 -13.62
C GLY A 96 3.22 -0.23 -13.23
N GLY A 97 2.41 0.45 -14.01
CA GLY A 97 0.97 0.71 -13.91
C GLY A 97 0.24 -0.12 -12.87
N GLY A 98 -0.47 0.55 -11.98
CA GLY A 98 -1.19 -0.10 -10.89
C GLY A 98 -2.00 -1.30 -11.42
N LEU A 99 -1.98 -2.40 -10.66
CA LEU A 99 -2.85 -3.53 -10.96
C LEU A 99 -4.30 -3.06 -10.82
N MET A 100 -5.04 -3.14 -11.90
CA MET A 100 -6.45 -2.85 -11.94
C MET A 100 -7.23 -4.09 -11.56
N PHE A 101 -8.10 -3.98 -10.58
CA PHE A 101 -9.03 -5.03 -10.19
C PHE A 101 -10.36 -4.80 -10.91
N LEU A 102 -10.80 -5.76 -11.68
CA LEU A 102 -12.11 -5.73 -12.31
C LEU A 102 -12.95 -6.91 -11.88
N VAL A 103 -14.16 -6.61 -11.50
CA VAL A 103 -15.20 -7.60 -11.23
C VAL A 103 -16.24 -7.48 -12.34
N LEU A 104 -16.24 -8.43 -13.25
CA LEU A 104 -17.17 -8.48 -14.37
C LEU A 104 -18.29 -9.47 -14.10
N ARG A 105 -19.51 -9.09 -14.43
CA ARG A 105 -20.64 -10.01 -14.58
C ARG A 105 -20.90 -10.20 -16.05
N ILE A 106 -20.66 -11.41 -16.55
CA ILE A 106 -20.77 -11.74 -17.97
C ILE A 106 -21.80 -12.85 -18.19
N ASP A 107 -22.40 -12.84 -19.38
CA ASP A 107 -23.26 -13.92 -19.83
C ASP A 107 -22.45 -15.22 -19.94
N GLY A 108 -22.91 -16.30 -19.30
CA GLY A 108 -22.22 -17.57 -19.16
C GLY A 108 -22.16 -18.45 -20.40
N ARG A 109 -22.43 -17.91 -21.58
CA ARG A 109 -22.31 -18.64 -22.84
C ARG A 109 -20.87 -19.06 -23.10
N ASN A 110 -20.71 -20.18 -23.76
CA ASN A 110 -19.37 -20.70 -24.05
C ASN A 110 -18.53 -19.71 -24.85
N GLY A 111 -17.36 -19.38 -24.35
CA GLY A 111 -16.38 -18.52 -25.02
C GLY A 111 -16.39 -17.05 -24.60
N THR A 112 -17.40 -16.54 -23.87
CA THR A 112 -17.47 -15.13 -23.48
C THR A 112 -16.32 -14.68 -22.58
N VAL A 113 -15.86 -15.53 -21.65
CA VAL A 113 -14.66 -15.24 -20.81
C VAL A 113 -13.41 -15.10 -21.68
N SER A 114 -13.21 -16.03 -22.62
CA SER A 114 -12.06 -16.01 -23.54
C SER A 114 -12.06 -14.78 -24.44
N GLN A 115 -13.24 -14.40 -24.95
CA GLN A 115 -13.41 -13.20 -25.78
C GLN A 115 -13.10 -11.92 -24.97
N THR A 116 -13.56 -11.86 -23.72
CA THR A 116 -13.27 -10.73 -22.82
C THR A 116 -11.76 -10.58 -22.57
N VAL A 117 -11.08 -11.72 -22.32
CA VAL A 117 -9.61 -11.72 -22.13
C VAL A 117 -8.89 -11.27 -23.40
N GLN A 118 -9.31 -11.75 -24.58
CA GLN A 118 -8.73 -11.32 -25.85
C GLN A 118 -8.91 -9.82 -26.10
N GLN A 119 -10.08 -9.29 -25.77
CA GLN A 119 -10.34 -7.85 -25.91
C GLN A 119 -9.43 -7.03 -24.98
N ILE A 120 -9.26 -7.44 -23.73
CA ILE A 120 -8.34 -6.79 -22.78
C ILE A 120 -6.90 -6.81 -23.31
N GLN A 121 -6.45 -7.93 -23.87
CA GLN A 121 -5.12 -8.04 -24.46
C GLN A 121 -4.98 -7.16 -25.72
N ALA A 122 -6.02 -7.07 -26.56
CA ALA A 122 -6.04 -6.20 -27.72
C ALA A 122 -5.94 -4.71 -27.34
N LEU A 123 -6.51 -4.32 -26.20
CA LEU A 123 -6.42 -2.98 -25.63
C LEU A 123 -5.07 -2.71 -24.95
N GLY A 124 -4.15 -3.69 -24.96
CA GLY A 124 -2.82 -3.54 -24.37
C GLY A 124 -2.78 -3.83 -22.85
N GLY A 125 -3.83 -4.43 -22.30
CA GLY A 125 -3.85 -4.93 -20.91
C GLY A 125 -3.20 -6.31 -20.81
N GLU A 126 -2.34 -6.51 -19.83
CA GLU A 126 -1.78 -7.81 -19.48
C GLU A 126 -2.58 -8.45 -18.35
N LEU A 127 -3.16 -9.62 -18.61
CA LEU A 127 -3.91 -10.37 -17.59
C LEU A 127 -2.92 -11.03 -16.61
N VAL A 128 -2.99 -10.64 -15.34
CA VAL A 128 -2.13 -11.18 -14.26
C VAL A 128 -2.79 -12.36 -13.57
N ASP A 129 -4.10 -12.26 -13.33
CA ASP A 129 -4.87 -13.29 -12.62
C ASP A 129 -6.32 -13.25 -13.06
N LEU A 130 -6.96 -14.42 -13.09
CA LEU A 130 -8.36 -14.58 -13.44
C LEU A 130 -9.00 -15.62 -12.54
N THR A 131 -10.02 -15.21 -11.81
CA THR A 131 -10.79 -16.10 -10.93
C THR A 131 -12.26 -16.08 -11.33
N VAL A 132 -12.81 -17.25 -11.62
CA VAL A 132 -14.24 -17.40 -11.88
C VAL A 132 -14.92 -17.82 -10.58
N THR A 133 -15.73 -16.93 -10.00
CA THR A 133 -16.19 -17.10 -8.61
C THR A 133 -17.59 -17.70 -8.51
N GLN A 134 -18.49 -17.43 -9.43
CA GLN A 134 -19.88 -17.93 -9.37
C GLN A 134 -20.48 -18.14 -10.75
N LYS A 135 -21.21 -19.25 -10.91
CA LYS A 135 -22.12 -19.49 -12.03
C LYS A 135 -23.54 -19.68 -11.46
N LYS A 136 -24.42 -18.70 -11.67
CA LYS A 136 -25.81 -18.77 -11.28
C LYS A 136 -26.67 -18.18 -12.40
N ASN A 137 -27.68 -18.93 -12.87
CA ASN A 137 -28.59 -18.50 -13.95
C ASN A 137 -27.88 -17.98 -15.21
N ASP A 138 -26.92 -18.76 -15.74
CA ASP A 138 -26.10 -18.38 -16.92
C ASP A 138 -25.29 -17.07 -16.77
N ILE A 139 -25.21 -16.48 -15.58
CA ILE A 139 -24.35 -15.33 -15.28
C ILE A 139 -23.12 -15.82 -14.56
N ILE A 140 -21.96 -15.44 -15.06
CA ILE A 140 -20.65 -15.75 -14.47
C ILE A 140 -20.08 -14.48 -13.87
N ARG A 141 -19.65 -14.53 -12.60
CA ARG A 141 -18.85 -13.48 -11.98
C ARG A 141 -17.38 -13.82 -12.17
N VAL A 142 -16.67 -12.95 -12.86
CA VAL A 142 -15.25 -13.07 -13.14
C VAL A 142 -14.49 -11.95 -12.48
N GLU A 143 -13.55 -12.30 -11.64
CA GLU A 143 -12.64 -11.37 -10.99
C GLU A 143 -11.30 -11.43 -11.74
N MET A 144 -10.84 -10.30 -12.26
CA MET A 144 -9.61 -10.21 -13.03
C MET A 144 -8.67 -9.19 -12.42
N ARG A 145 -7.38 -9.50 -12.47
CA ARG A 145 -6.30 -8.54 -12.26
C ARG A 145 -5.62 -8.25 -13.58
N ILE A 146 -5.67 -7.00 -13.97
CA ILE A 146 -5.13 -6.55 -15.24
C ILE A 146 -4.05 -5.52 -14.95
N LYS A 147 -2.94 -5.63 -15.64
CA LYS A 147 -1.91 -4.61 -15.68
C LYS A 147 -2.11 -3.79 -16.96
N PRO A 148 -2.57 -2.53 -16.86
CA PRO A 148 -2.71 -1.67 -18.03
C PRO A 148 -1.34 -1.44 -18.71
N GLY A 149 -1.33 -1.38 -20.02
CA GLY A 149 -0.14 -0.99 -20.77
C GLY A 149 0.24 0.46 -20.49
N LYS A 150 1.51 0.83 -20.74
CA LYS A 150 2.08 2.14 -20.41
C LYS A 150 1.31 3.36 -20.97
N ASN A 151 0.51 3.17 -22.01
CA ASN A 151 -0.20 4.25 -22.72
C ASN A 151 -1.72 4.07 -22.72
N VAL A 152 -2.26 3.17 -21.90
CA VAL A 152 -3.70 2.88 -21.87
C VAL A 152 -4.26 3.35 -20.53
N ASP A 153 -5.21 4.26 -20.58
CA ASP A 153 -5.92 4.74 -19.41
C ASP A 153 -6.89 3.66 -18.91
N GLN A 154 -6.98 3.51 -17.60
CA GLN A 154 -7.88 2.55 -16.95
C GLN A 154 -9.35 2.78 -17.38
N LEU A 155 -9.76 4.05 -17.47
CA LEU A 155 -11.09 4.43 -17.92
C LEU A 155 -11.40 3.97 -19.33
N THR A 156 -10.41 3.94 -20.21
CA THR A 156 -10.56 3.45 -21.58
C THR A 156 -10.85 1.94 -21.60
N ILE A 157 -10.16 1.17 -20.77
CA ILE A 157 -10.42 -0.28 -20.66
C ILE A 157 -11.82 -0.54 -20.12
N ILE A 158 -12.25 0.17 -19.08
CA ILE A 158 -13.60 0.04 -18.50
C ILE A 158 -14.66 0.37 -19.54
N GLY A 159 -14.53 1.54 -20.21
CA GLY A 159 -15.49 2.00 -21.20
C GLY A 159 -15.65 1.02 -22.37
N GLU A 160 -14.55 0.46 -22.88
CA GLU A 160 -14.59 -0.55 -23.94
C GLU A 160 -15.24 -1.86 -23.47
N LEU A 161 -14.98 -2.29 -22.22
CA LEU A 161 -15.60 -3.50 -21.67
C LEU A 161 -17.10 -3.34 -21.45
N GLU A 162 -17.57 -2.15 -21.07
CA GLU A 162 -19.00 -1.85 -20.94
C GLU A 162 -19.76 -1.86 -22.27
N THR A 163 -19.08 -1.63 -23.40
CA THR A 163 -19.70 -1.70 -24.73
C THR A 163 -19.95 -3.13 -25.22
N LEU A 164 -19.34 -4.14 -24.57
CA LEU A 164 -19.45 -5.53 -25.00
C LEU A 164 -20.84 -6.10 -24.68
N PRO A 165 -21.53 -6.70 -25.66
CA PRO A 165 -22.93 -7.13 -25.49
C PRO A 165 -23.14 -8.26 -24.50
N TRP A 166 -22.08 -8.95 -24.08
CA TRP A 166 -22.11 -10.02 -23.09
C TRP A 166 -21.66 -9.58 -21.70
N VAL A 167 -21.21 -8.35 -21.54
CA VAL A 167 -20.86 -7.77 -20.25
C VAL A 167 -22.10 -7.08 -19.68
N LEU A 168 -22.54 -7.54 -18.51
CA LEU A 168 -23.75 -7.05 -17.85
C LEU A 168 -23.44 -5.95 -16.85
N GLU A 169 -22.27 -6.01 -16.22
CA GLU A 169 -21.86 -5.09 -15.17
C GLU A 169 -20.34 -5.12 -15.03
N VAL A 170 -19.75 -3.94 -14.87
CA VAL A 170 -18.32 -3.75 -14.59
C VAL A 170 -18.20 -3.02 -13.25
N ASN A 171 -17.49 -3.62 -12.28
CA ASN A 171 -17.19 -3.00 -10.99
C ASN A 171 -15.68 -3.05 -10.73
N GLU A 172 -15.17 -2.03 -10.05
CA GLU A 172 -13.78 -1.93 -9.55
C GLU A 172 -13.61 -2.51 -8.14
#